data_754f867c4d9da49a2c233b5296f7c529
#
_entry.id   754f867c4d9da49a2c233b5296f7c529
#
_cell.length_a   1.000
_cell.length_b   1.000
_cell.length_c   1.000
_cell.angle_alpha   90.00
_cell.angle_beta   90.00
_cell.angle_gamma   90.00
#
_symmetry.space_group_name_H-M   'P 1'
#
loop_
_entity.id
_entity.type
_entity.pdbx_description
1 polymer ?
#
loop_
_entity_poly.entity_id
_entity_poly.type
_entity_poly.pdbx_seq_one_letter_code
_entity_poly.pdbx_strand_id
1 'polypeptide(L)'
;MKPKSSAITKFVPVEHLDKIGEIAVYYGFSPIKSPAIIKTDLDAAKDISEGDFVDDETERHGKVPLGVEEKIALMRTYEENDWASKSQPVQLYLKDPCRGASANSKKHGCHRYADLEILGASGPIAEATLIQAGRAMLKTEGHDNVHVEINSIGDKDSMARFSRELISYYRKNINDMTPECRQLLKKDAFELLASHEASCQELNKHAPRSMDFLSETSRRHLEEVLEYLETLKIPYVINNSLIGNRSYCTETIFALVDGVSQTDKSKQRVYGIGVRYNGLAKRLGMKKDIQGIGLSLLIKNGTNDLRDTLKKIKRPIASFVQLGSESKLMSLDVIERLRHAKIPLYLSLAKDRLGAQVSSIERFHTPYVIVMGKKEAVEKSVIVRKNDTYSQDVVSLEKLAEYMKKVEKDYWGK
;
A
#
# COMPACT_ATOMS: atom_id res chain seq x y z
N MET A 1 -27.02 -26.17 -9.84
CA MET A 1 -26.88 -25.26 -10.99
C MET A 1 -25.50 -24.65 -10.90
N LYS A 2 -24.63 -24.90 -11.87
CA LYS A 2 -23.29 -24.24 -11.92
C LYS A 2 -23.51 -22.76 -12.19
N PRO A 3 -22.91 -21.82 -11.43
CA PRO A 3 -22.98 -20.41 -11.77
C PRO A 3 -22.28 -20.19 -13.11
N LYS A 4 -22.98 -19.51 -14.01
CA LYS A 4 -22.47 -19.15 -15.32
C LYS A 4 -21.37 -18.12 -15.19
N SER A 5 -20.24 -18.41 -15.83
CA SER A 5 -19.23 -17.47 -16.33
C SER A 5 -18.77 -16.39 -15.34
N SER A 6 -17.83 -16.76 -14.46
CA SER A 6 -16.92 -15.79 -13.84
C SER A 6 -16.21 -15.02 -14.96
N ALA A 7 -16.38 -13.70 -14.96
CA ALA A 7 -15.60 -12.85 -15.84
C ALA A 7 -14.12 -12.99 -15.43
N ILE A 8 -13.37 -13.80 -16.18
CA ILE A 8 -11.92 -13.95 -15.97
C ILE A 8 -11.33 -12.55 -15.93
N THR A 9 -10.78 -12.17 -14.79
CA THR A 9 -10.12 -10.88 -14.63
C THR A 9 -9.01 -10.75 -15.66
N LYS A 10 -9.21 -9.89 -16.66
CA LYS A 10 -8.25 -9.70 -17.73
C LYS A 10 -7.12 -8.82 -17.23
N PHE A 11 -5.90 -9.32 -17.29
CA PHE A 11 -4.72 -8.48 -17.13
C PHE A 11 -4.71 -7.40 -18.22
N VAL A 12 -4.43 -6.18 -17.83
CA VAL A 12 -4.26 -5.08 -18.78
C VAL A 12 -2.90 -5.28 -19.48
N PRO A 13 -2.84 -5.31 -20.81
CA PRO A 13 -1.57 -5.40 -21.50
C PRO A 13 -0.64 -4.23 -21.10
N VAL A 14 0.62 -4.55 -20.84
CA VAL A 14 1.65 -3.56 -20.45
C VAL A 14 1.82 -2.46 -21.51
N GLU A 15 1.42 -2.74 -22.73
CA GLU A 15 1.45 -1.82 -23.87
C GLU A 15 0.42 -0.67 -23.77
N HIS A 16 -0.56 -0.77 -22.86
CA HIS A 16 -1.65 0.19 -22.69
C HIS A 16 -1.61 0.90 -21.33
N LEU A 17 -0.43 0.98 -20.72
CA LEU A 17 -0.26 1.66 -19.45
C LEU A 17 0.13 3.13 -19.65
N ASP A 18 -0.42 3.97 -18.79
CA ASP A 18 0.04 5.34 -18.61
C ASP A 18 1.27 5.40 -17.70
N LYS A 19 1.75 6.60 -17.40
CA LYS A 19 2.92 6.80 -16.52
C LYS A 19 2.73 6.22 -15.12
N ILE A 20 1.51 6.25 -14.59
CA ILE A 20 1.19 5.72 -13.26
C ILE A 20 1.27 4.19 -13.28
N GLY A 21 0.66 3.55 -14.28
CA GLY A 21 0.74 2.11 -14.47
C GLY A 21 2.17 1.63 -14.79
N GLU A 22 2.97 2.44 -15.51
CA GLU A 22 4.40 2.17 -15.74
C GLU A 22 5.15 2.08 -14.41
N ILE A 23 4.93 3.04 -13.48
CA ILE A 23 5.55 3.02 -12.15
C ILE A 23 5.12 1.77 -11.38
N ALA A 24 3.84 1.43 -11.38
CA ALA A 24 3.34 0.22 -10.71
C ALA A 24 4.11 -1.03 -11.17
N VAL A 25 4.31 -1.20 -12.48
CA VAL A 25 5.03 -2.36 -13.04
C VAL A 25 6.49 -2.39 -12.59
N TYR A 26 7.17 -1.25 -12.51
CA TYR A 26 8.56 -1.20 -12.00
C TYR A 26 8.67 -1.63 -10.53
N TYR A 27 7.62 -1.44 -9.73
CA TYR A 27 7.54 -1.94 -8.35
C TYR A 27 6.99 -3.37 -8.25
N GLY A 28 6.80 -4.05 -9.39
CA GLY A 28 6.38 -5.46 -9.44
C GLY A 28 4.87 -5.68 -9.40
N PHE A 29 4.06 -4.62 -9.53
CA PHE A 29 2.61 -4.76 -9.58
C PHE A 29 2.14 -5.20 -10.97
N SER A 30 1.19 -6.12 -11.00
CA SER A 30 0.53 -6.58 -12.21
C SER A 30 -0.73 -5.76 -12.46
N PRO A 31 -0.85 -5.06 -13.59
CA PRO A 31 -2.04 -4.29 -13.90
C PRO A 31 -3.24 -5.22 -14.18
N ILE A 32 -4.35 -4.93 -13.52
CA ILE A 32 -5.62 -5.62 -13.76
C ILE A 32 -6.75 -4.61 -13.92
N LYS A 33 -7.80 -5.02 -14.60
CA LYS A 33 -9.05 -4.27 -14.57
C LYS A 33 -9.68 -4.44 -13.18
N SER A 34 -10.12 -3.33 -12.59
CA SER A 34 -10.78 -3.36 -11.29
C SER A 34 -11.97 -4.31 -11.29
N PRO A 35 -12.10 -5.17 -10.27
CA PRO A 35 -13.27 -6.02 -10.11
C PRO A 35 -14.56 -5.20 -10.02
N ALA A 36 -15.61 -5.65 -10.67
CA ALA A 36 -16.92 -5.04 -10.49
C ALA A 36 -17.47 -5.41 -9.11
N ILE A 37 -18.00 -4.43 -8.41
CA ILE A 37 -18.74 -4.63 -7.16
C ILE A 37 -20.11 -5.21 -7.52
N ILE A 38 -20.47 -6.34 -6.95
CA ILE A 38 -21.75 -7.00 -7.17
C ILE A 38 -22.59 -6.98 -5.90
N LYS A 39 -23.87 -7.34 -6.00
CA LYS A 39 -24.82 -7.25 -4.87
C LYS A 39 -24.33 -8.02 -3.63
N THR A 40 -23.74 -9.21 -3.82
CA THR A 40 -23.21 -10.00 -2.71
C THR A 40 -22.05 -9.31 -2.00
N ASP A 41 -21.23 -8.51 -2.70
CA ASP A 41 -20.14 -7.74 -2.10
C ASP A 41 -20.72 -6.61 -1.23
N LEU A 42 -21.78 -5.94 -1.72
CA LEU A 42 -22.49 -4.90 -0.95
C LEU A 42 -23.20 -5.45 0.28
N ASP A 43 -23.81 -6.62 0.16
CA ASP A 43 -24.49 -7.27 1.29
C ASP A 43 -23.42 -7.67 2.35
N ALA A 44 -22.32 -8.29 1.96
CA ALA A 44 -21.20 -8.62 2.86
C ALA A 44 -20.56 -7.36 3.47
N ALA A 45 -20.48 -6.25 2.72
CA ALA A 45 -19.97 -4.99 3.25
C ALA A 45 -20.85 -4.43 4.38
N LYS A 46 -22.18 -4.54 4.27
CA LYS A 46 -23.11 -4.15 5.33
C LYS A 46 -22.90 -5.00 6.59
N ASP A 47 -22.82 -6.31 6.43
CA ASP A 47 -22.60 -7.24 7.56
C ASP A 47 -21.28 -6.98 8.28
N ILE A 48 -20.23 -6.58 7.54
CA ILE A 48 -18.93 -6.22 8.11
C ILE A 48 -19.00 -4.86 8.82
N SER A 49 -19.75 -3.91 8.27
CA SER A 49 -19.87 -2.54 8.79
C SER A 49 -20.94 -2.39 9.87
N GLU A 50 -21.80 -3.39 10.07
CA GLU A 50 -22.79 -3.38 11.17
C GLU A 50 -22.09 -3.35 12.53
N GLY A 51 -22.25 -2.23 13.25
CA GLY A 51 -21.67 -2.02 14.58
C GLY A 51 -20.39 -1.20 14.61
N ASP A 52 -19.78 -0.91 13.46
CA ASP A 52 -18.72 0.04 13.34
C ASP A 52 -19.20 1.30 12.61
N PHE A 53 -18.80 2.41 13.15
CA PHE A 53 -19.10 3.71 12.58
C PHE A 53 -18.55 3.75 11.15
N VAL A 54 -19.42 3.89 10.16
CA VAL A 54 -19.03 4.28 8.80
C VAL A 54 -18.64 5.73 8.91
N ASP A 55 -17.38 5.97 9.24
CA ASP A 55 -16.86 7.31 9.22
C ASP A 55 -16.99 7.85 7.81
N ASP A 56 -17.56 9.02 7.70
CA ASP A 56 -17.56 9.79 6.46
C ASP A 56 -16.16 10.38 6.24
N GLU A 57 -15.15 9.48 6.33
CA GLU A 57 -13.72 9.80 6.12
C GLU A 57 -13.51 10.46 4.76
N THR A 58 -14.44 10.24 3.82
CA THR A 58 -14.45 10.91 2.52
C THR A 58 -14.57 12.42 2.62
N GLU A 59 -15.23 12.95 3.64
CA GLU A 59 -15.26 14.40 3.89
C GLU A 59 -14.02 14.90 4.62
N ARG A 60 -13.44 14.09 5.51
CA ARG A 60 -12.29 14.47 6.35
C ARG A 60 -10.95 14.33 5.65
N HIS A 61 -10.76 13.28 4.86
CA HIS A 61 -9.50 12.99 4.18
C HIS A 61 -9.51 13.34 2.69
N GLY A 62 -10.37 14.25 2.28
CA GLY A 62 -10.28 14.85 0.96
C GLY A 62 -10.56 13.95 -0.21
N LYS A 63 -11.62 13.16 -0.20
CA LYS A 63 -12.12 12.39 -1.37
C LYS A 63 -11.33 11.13 -1.75
N VAL A 64 -10.47 10.60 -0.91
CA VAL A 64 -9.87 9.28 -1.13
C VAL A 64 -10.75 8.24 -0.41
N PRO A 65 -11.66 7.55 -1.10
CA PRO A 65 -12.53 6.58 -0.47
C PRO A 65 -11.77 5.32 -0.10
N LEU A 66 -12.07 4.77 1.07
CA LEU A 66 -11.62 3.46 1.54
C LEU A 66 -12.85 2.56 1.70
N GLY A 67 -13.51 2.23 0.59
CA GLY A 67 -14.67 1.33 0.64
C GLY A 67 -14.26 -0.10 0.97
N VAL A 68 -14.94 -0.74 1.91
CA VAL A 68 -14.73 -2.17 2.20
C VAL A 68 -15.22 -3.04 1.04
N GLU A 69 -16.21 -2.59 0.30
CA GLU A 69 -16.80 -3.28 -0.84
C GLU A 69 -15.79 -3.55 -1.97
N GLU A 70 -14.85 -2.62 -2.22
CA GLU A 70 -13.77 -2.85 -3.19
C GLU A 70 -12.82 -3.95 -2.72
N LYS A 71 -12.49 -3.97 -1.42
CA LYS A 71 -11.64 -5.00 -0.83
C LYS A 71 -12.35 -6.37 -0.86
N ILE A 72 -13.66 -6.40 -0.62
CA ILE A 72 -14.47 -7.63 -0.72
C ILE A 72 -14.51 -8.15 -2.17
N ALA A 73 -14.76 -7.26 -3.14
CA ALA A 73 -14.77 -7.64 -4.56
C ALA A 73 -13.39 -8.17 -5.00
N LEU A 74 -12.30 -7.59 -4.46
CA LEU A 74 -10.94 -8.07 -4.72
C LEU A 74 -10.69 -9.45 -4.08
N MET A 75 -11.12 -9.68 -2.83
CA MET A 75 -11.01 -10.98 -2.16
C MET A 75 -11.80 -12.07 -2.90
N ARG A 76 -13.03 -11.77 -3.32
CA ARG A 76 -13.82 -12.67 -4.17
C ARG A 76 -13.07 -13.00 -5.46
N THR A 77 -12.52 -11.99 -6.13
CA THR A 77 -11.75 -12.17 -7.38
C THR A 77 -10.50 -13.01 -7.15
N TYR A 78 -9.83 -12.86 -6.00
CA TYR A 78 -8.69 -13.67 -5.60
C TYR A 78 -9.06 -15.15 -5.51
N GLU A 79 -10.22 -15.47 -4.91
CA GLU A 79 -10.70 -16.84 -4.77
C GLU A 79 -11.15 -17.42 -6.13
N GLU A 80 -11.96 -16.67 -6.90
CA GLU A 80 -12.46 -17.08 -8.21
C GLU A 80 -11.35 -17.41 -9.22
N ASN A 81 -10.23 -16.72 -9.16
CA ASN A 81 -9.09 -16.94 -10.05
C ASN A 81 -8.02 -17.86 -9.45
N ASP A 82 -8.28 -18.49 -8.32
CA ASP A 82 -7.32 -19.37 -7.61
C ASP A 82 -5.93 -18.73 -7.46
N TRP A 83 -5.90 -17.45 -7.10
CA TRP A 83 -4.62 -16.76 -6.93
C TRP A 83 -3.81 -17.30 -5.75
N ALA A 84 -4.44 -18.02 -4.83
CA ALA A 84 -3.76 -18.71 -3.74
C ALA A 84 -2.77 -19.79 -4.23
N SER A 85 -2.98 -20.35 -5.42
CA SER A 85 -2.07 -21.34 -6.06
C SER A 85 -0.89 -20.68 -6.77
N LYS A 86 -0.97 -19.37 -7.02
CA LYS A 86 0.11 -18.62 -7.67
C LYS A 86 1.22 -18.28 -6.70
N SER A 87 2.35 -17.83 -7.22
CA SER A 87 3.45 -17.34 -6.39
C SER A 87 3.00 -16.15 -5.55
N GLN A 88 3.15 -16.28 -4.24
CA GLN A 88 2.84 -15.23 -3.28
C GLN A 88 4.05 -14.30 -3.05
N PRO A 89 3.80 -13.02 -2.71
CA PRO A 89 2.52 -12.33 -2.70
C PRO A 89 2.00 -12.03 -4.11
N VAL A 90 0.70 -11.79 -4.22
CA VAL A 90 0.07 -11.24 -5.43
C VAL A 90 0.05 -9.72 -5.29
N GLN A 91 0.72 -9.02 -6.21
CA GLN A 91 0.79 -7.56 -6.24
C GLN A 91 -0.01 -7.05 -7.44
N LEU A 92 -0.98 -6.20 -7.19
CA LEU A 92 -1.96 -5.76 -8.18
C LEU A 92 -2.01 -4.24 -8.27
N TYR A 93 -2.05 -3.72 -9.48
CA TYR A 93 -2.41 -2.35 -9.78
C TYR A 93 -3.80 -2.33 -10.42
N LEU A 94 -4.76 -1.69 -9.76
CA LEU A 94 -6.11 -1.54 -10.24
C LEU A 94 -6.22 -0.17 -10.91
N LYS A 95 -6.41 -0.20 -12.21
CA LYS A 95 -6.63 1.01 -12.99
C LYS A 95 -8.12 1.36 -12.97
N ASP A 96 -8.41 2.64 -12.70
CA ASP A 96 -9.76 3.20 -12.66
C ASP A 96 -10.69 2.33 -11.78
N PRO A 97 -10.38 2.19 -10.47
CA PRO A 97 -11.18 1.38 -9.57
C PRO A 97 -12.64 1.86 -9.55
N CYS A 98 -13.57 0.89 -9.54
CA CYS A 98 -14.98 1.19 -9.36
C CYS A 98 -15.20 1.73 -7.95
N ARG A 99 -15.47 3.01 -7.81
CA ARG A 99 -15.79 3.62 -6.53
C ARG A 99 -17.30 3.52 -6.30
N GLY A 100 -17.69 2.77 -5.27
CA GLY A 100 -19.03 2.51 -4.75
C GLY A 100 -20.25 3.07 -5.48
N ALA A 101 -21.39 2.48 -5.27
CA ALA A 101 -22.66 2.83 -5.93
C ALA A 101 -23.23 4.23 -5.60
N SER A 102 -22.42 5.16 -5.11
CA SER A 102 -22.82 6.56 -5.00
C SER A 102 -22.94 7.15 -6.41
N ALA A 103 -24.04 6.77 -7.07
CA ALA A 103 -24.44 7.18 -8.41
C ALA A 103 -24.65 8.72 -8.57
N ASN A 104 -24.38 9.50 -7.52
CA ASN A 104 -24.43 10.95 -7.54
C ASN A 104 -23.12 11.63 -7.97
N SER A 105 -22.11 10.87 -8.38
CA SER A 105 -20.80 11.42 -8.77
C SER A 105 -20.80 12.17 -10.11
N LYS A 106 -21.93 12.28 -10.81
CA LYS A 106 -22.04 13.10 -12.04
C LYS A 106 -21.81 14.61 -11.83
N LYS A 107 -21.76 15.08 -10.57
CA LYS A 107 -21.58 16.51 -10.24
C LYS A 107 -20.18 16.89 -9.76
N HIS A 108 -19.28 15.92 -9.50
CA HIS A 108 -17.92 16.22 -9.05
C HIS A 108 -16.98 15.81 -10.17
N GLY A 109 -16.12 16.73 -10.62
CA GLY A 109 -15.20 16.56 -11.75
C GLY A 109 -14.51 15.20 -11.72
N CYS A 110 -14.17 14.67 -12.90
CA CYS A 110 -13.61 13.34 -13.08
C CYS A 110 -12.33 13.15 -12.26
N HIS A 111 -12.47 12.71 -11.00
CA HIS A 111 -11.33 12.26 -10.20
C HIS A 111 -10.87 10.91 -10.73
N ARG A 112 -9.59 10.78 -10.95
CA ARG A 112 -8.95 9.53 -11.33
C ARG A 112 -8.30 8.92 -10.09
N TYR A 113 -8.48 7.63 -9.92
CA TYR A 113 -7.91 6.87 -8.82
C TYR A 113 -6.97 5.79 -9.33
N ALA A 114 -6.01 5.42 -8.50
CA ALA A 114 -5.13 4.29 -8.70
C ALA A 114 -5.04 3.51 -7.39
N ASP A 115 -5.30 2.22 -7.42
CA ASP A 115 -5.15 1.37 -6.26
C ASP A 115 -4.01 0.39 -6.46
N LEU A 116 -3.18 0.27 -5.43
CA LEU A 116 -2.12 -0.72 -5.30
C LEU A 116 -2.49 -1.69 -4.20
N GLU A 117 -2.47 -2.98 -4.48
CA GLU A 117 -2.85 -4.03 -3.54
C GLU A 117 -1.78 -5.11 -3.47
N ILE A 118 -1.44 -5.53 -2.25
CA ILE A 118 -0.52 -6.64 -1.98
C ILE A 118 -1.24 -7.66 -1.13
N LEU A 119 -1.47 -8.84 -1.69
CA LEU A 119 -2.19 -9.94 -1.05
C LEU A 119 -1.23 -11.09 -0.77
N GLY A 120 -1.25 -11.63 0.45
CA GLY A 120 -0.39 -12.72 0.89
C GLY A 120 0.99 -12.29 1.41
N ALA A 121 1.15 -11.01 1.82
CA ALA A 121 2.36 -10.51 2.45
C ALA A 121 2.12 -10.09 3.90
N SER A 122 2.85 -10.68 4.82
CA SER A 122 2.79 -10.36 6.26
C SER A 122 3.80 -9.31 6.69
N GLY A 123 4.92 -9.22 6.00
CA GLY A 123 6.04 -8.38 6.42
C GLY A 123 5.88 -6.90 6.07
N PRO A 124 6.57 -6.02 6.83
CA PRO A 124 6.47 -4.56 6.73
C PRO A 124 7.02 -3.97 5.42
N ILE A 125 7.77 -4.76 4.65
CA ILE A 125 8.20 -4.35 3.30
C ILE A 125 7.03 -4.06 2.37
N ALA A 126 5.86 -4.63 2.63
CA ALA A 126 4.67 -4.38 1.84
C ALA A 126 4.19 -2.93 2.01
N GLU A 127 4.15 -2.42 3.24
CA GLU A 127 3.89 -1.01 3.54
C GLU A 127 4.89 -0.10 2.85
N ALA A 128 6.17 -0.37 3.03
CA ALA A 128 7.24 0.42 2.44
C ALA A 128 7.18 0.45 0.90
N THR A 129 6.84 -0.68 0.28
CA THR A 129 6.65 -0.78 -1.19
C THR A 129 5.50 0.10 -1.65
N LEU A 130 4.34 0.05 -0.97
CA LEU A 130 3.18 0.87 -1.31
C LEU A 130 3.47 2.36 -1.13
N ILE A 131 4.09 2.74 -0.02
CA ILE A 131 4.45 4.14 0.28
C ILE A 131 5.42 4.67 -0.78
N GLN A 132 6.47 3.91 -1.09
CA GLN A 132 7.47 4.33 -2.08
C GLN A 132 6.87 4.43 -3.49
N ALA A 133 6.08 3.44 -3.91
CA ALA A 133 5.40 3.45 -5.20
C ALA A 133 4.39 4.61 -5.29
N GLY A 134 3.58 4.81 -4.26
CA GLY A 134 2.61 5.90 -4.19
C GLY A 134 3.26 7.28 -4.27
N ARG A 135 4.35 7.50 -3.53
CA ARG A 135 5.12 8.75 -3.62
C ARG A 135 5.74 8.97 -5.00
N ALA A 136 6.25 7.91 -5.63
CA ALA A 136 6.79 8.00 -6.99
C ALA A 136 5.70 8.37 -8.01
N MET A 137 4.47 7.84 -7.85
CA MET A 137 3.31 8.20 -8.66
C MET A 137 2.92 9.67 -8.46
N LEU A 138 2.78 10.11 -7.20
CA LEU A 138 2.42 11.49 -6.87
C LEU A 138 3.48 12.49 -7.35
N LYS A 139 4.76 12.14 -7.24
CA LYS A 139 5.85 12.96 -7.80
C LYS A 139 5.73 13.13 -9.32
N THR A 140 5.32 12.10 -10.04
CA THR A 140 5.10 12.16 -11.50
C THR A 140 3.92 13.07 -11.84
N GLU A 141 2.96 13.23 -10.93
CA GLU A 141 1.83 14.17 -11.04
C GLU A 141 2.17 15.59 -10.58
N GLY A 142 3.42 15.85 -10.18
CA GLY A 142 3.91 17.17 -9.75
C GLY A 142 3.76 17.44 -8.24
N HIS A 143 3.56 16.40 -7.42
CA HIS A 143 3.49 16.51 -5.96
C HIS A 143 4.82 16.07 -5.35
N ASP A 144 5.80 16.97 -5.30
CA ASP A 144 7.17 16.66 -4.82
C ASP A 144 7.28 16.62 -3.28
N ASN A 145 6.45 17.37 -2.56
CA ASN A 145 6.55 17.56 -1.11
C ASN A 145 5.53 16.70 -0.34
N VAL A 146 5.45 15.42 -0.68
CA VAL A 146 4.56 14.49 0.02
C VAL A 146 5.29 13.85 1.19
N HIS A 147 4.74 13.98 2.42
CA HIS A 147 5.14 13.23 3.60
C HIS A 147 4.13 12.13 3.94
N VAL A 148 4.51 11.26 4.85
CA VAL A 148 3.68 10.15 5.32
C VAL A 148 3.15 10.48 6.71
N GLU A 149 1.84 10.48 6.89
CA GLU A 149 1.25 10.33 8.21
C GLU A 149 0.99 8.85 8.45
N ILE A 150 1.42 8.32 9.59
CA ILE A 150 1.35 6.88 9.87
C ILE A 150 0.90 6.62 11.30
N ASN A 151 0.15 5.55 11.49
CA ASN A 151 -0.22 5.01 12.79
C ASN A 151 -0.28 3.48 12.74
N SER A 152 -0.36 2.85 13.90
CA SER A 152 -0.74 1.45 14.03
C SER A 152 -1.85 1.29 15.06
N ILE A 153 -2.88 0.56 14.67
CA ILE A 153 -3.96 0.14 15.57
C ILE A 153 -3.74 -1.27 16.14
N GLY A 154 -2.70 -1.92 15.61
CA GLY A 154 -2.30 -3.26 16.01
C GLY A 154 -3.28 -4.36 15.61
N ASP A 155 -3.14 -5.48 16.30
CA ASP A 155 -4.05 -6.61 16.20
C ASP A 155 -5.36 -6.37 16.98
N LYS A 156 -6.26 -7.35 16.94
CA LYS A 156 -7.56 -7.30 17.62
C LYS A 156 -7.44 -7.05 19.13
N ASP A 157 -6.43 -7.65 19.77
CA ASP A 157 -6.25 -7.52 21.22
C ASP A 157 -5.68 -6.15 21.59
N SER A 158 -4.76 -5.61 20.78
CA SER A 158 -4.24 -4.26 20.89
C SER A 158 -5.37 -3.23 20.78
N MET A 159 -6.21 -3.35 19.75
CA MET A 159 -7.35 -2.48 19.55
C MET A 159 -8.36 -2.55 20.70
N ALA A 160 -8.64 -3.73 21.24
CA ALA A 160 -9.54 -3.89 22.37
C ALA A 160 -9.01 -3.23 23.65
N ARG A 161 -7.68 -3.30 23.89
CA ARG A 161 -7.05 -2.61 25.02
C ARG A 161 -7.12 -1.10 24.84
N PHE A 162 -6.71 -0.61 23.68
CA PHE A 162 -6.75 0.81 23.36
C PHE A 162 -8.16 1.40 23.49
N SER A 163 -9.16 0.73 22.92
CA SER A 163 -10.57 1.16 23.00
C SER A 163 -11.06 1.34 24.45
N ARG A 164 -10.74 0.39 25.33
CA ARG A 164 -11.11 0.47 26.75
C ARG A 164 -10.48 1.67 27.43
N GLU A 165 -9.19 1.90 27.22
CA GLU A 165 -8.49 3.03 27.84
C GLU A 165 -8.94 4.38 27.27
N LEU A 166 -9.19 4.48 25.98
CA LEU A 166 -9.72 5.67 25.34
C LEU A 166 -11.09 6.05 25.90
N ILE A 167 -12.00 5.09 25.99
CA ILE A 167 -13.33 5.29 26.58
C ILE A 167 -13.21 5.70 28.06
N SER A 168 -12.33 5.04 28.82
CA SER A 168 -12.07 5.38 30.23
C SER A 168 -11.56 6.82 30.38
N TYR A 169 -10.62 7.22 29.55
CA TYR A 169 -10.07 8.57 29.51
C TYR A 169 -11.16 9.62 29.26
N TYR A 170 -11.98 9.42 28.24
CA TYR A 170 -13.04 10.38 27.93
C TYR A 170 -14.13 10.45 29.00
N ARG A 171 -14.48 9.32 29.61
CA ARG A 171 -15.44 9.32 30.72
C ARG A 171 -14.94 10.07 31.93
N LYS A 172 -13.65 9.99 32.27
CA LYS A 172 -13.03 10.75 33.37
C LYS A 172 -13.06 12.27 33.12
N ASN A 173 -12.94 12.68 31.87
CA ASN A 173 -12.90 14.09 31.48
C ASN A 173 -14.25 14.61 30.95
N ILE A 174 -15.35 13.92 31.21
CA ILE A 174 -16.68 14.25 30.64
C ILE A 174 -17.18 15.65 31.07
N ASN A 175 -16.78 16.11 32.25
CA ASN A 175 -17.17 17.44 32.77
C ASN A 175 -16.49 18.58 32.03
N ASP A 176 -15.29 18.36 31.49
CA ASP A 176 -14.51 19.34 30.75
C ASP A 176 -14.86 19.38 29.25
N MET A 177 -15.78 18.50 28.81
CA MET A 177 -16.20 18.41 27.42
C MET A 177 -17.27 19.43 27.08
N THR A 178 -17.20 19.98 25.87
CA THR A 178 -18.30 20.73 25.27
C THR A 178 -19.49 19.81 24.93
N PRO A 179 -20.68 20.36 24.71
CA PRO A 179 -21.84 19.55 24.26
C PRO A 179 -21.56 18.77 22.96
N GLU A 180 -20.82 19.37 22.04
CA GLU A 180 -20.42 18.77 20.75
C GLU A 180 -19.52 17.56 20.98
N CYS A 181 -18.46 17.68 21.79
CA CYS A 181 -17.57 16.56 22.14
C CYS A 181 -18.33 15.43 22.85
N ARG A 182 -19.29 15.76 23.75
CA ARG A 182 -20.15 14.76 24.40
C ARG A 182 -21.06 14.04 23.42
N GLN A 183 -21.54 14.73 22.39
CA GLN A 183 -22.37 14.14 21.35
C GLN A 183 -21.56 13.14 20.50
N LEU A 184 -20.32 13.51 20.13
CA LEU A 184 -19.40 12.58 19.43
C LEU A 184 -19.08 11.36 20.29
N LEU A 185 -18.75 11.55 21.59
CA LEU A 185 -18.50 10.43 22.51
C LEU A 185 -19.68 9.49 22.66
N LYS A 186 -20.93 9.98 22.60
CA LYS A 186 -22.12 9.15 22.64
C LYS A 186 -22.26 8.24 21.41
N LYS A 187 -21.76 8.71 20.27
CA LYS A 187 -21.75 7.89 19.07
C LYS A 187 -20.59 6.89 19.14
N ASP A 188 -19.36 7.38 19.20
CA ASP A 188 -18.14 6.57 19.32
C ASP A 188 -16.98 7.40 19.88
N ALA A 189 -16.17 6.81 20.76
CA ALA A 189 -14.96 7.45 21.31
C ALA A 189 -13.92 7.75 20.20
N PHE A 190 -13.88 6.97 19.14
CA PHE A 190 -12.95 7.18 18.02
C PHE A 190 -13.35 8.35 17.12
N GLU A 191 -14.65 8.68 17.03
CA GLU A 191 -15.09 9.90 16.38
C GLU A 191 -14.63 11.15 17.12
N LEU A 192 -14.69 11.10 18.45
CA LEU A 192 -14.16 12.17 19.26
C LEU A 192 -12.65 12.31 19.06
N LEU A 193 -11.90 11.20 19.01
CA LEU A 193 -10.46 11.20 18.74
C LEU A 193 -10.12 11.78 17.35
N ALA A 194 -10.90 11.45 16.34
CA ALA A 194 -10.71 11.92 14.96
C ALA A 194 -11.26 13.33 14.71
N SER A 195 -11.95 13.95 15.69
CA SER A 195 -12.60 15.25 15.53
C SER A 195 -11.60 16.37 15.28
N HIS A 196 -11.93 17.26 14.33
CA HIS A 196 -11.18 18.49 14.03
C HIS A 196 -11.69 19.71 14.81
N GLU A 197 -12.73 19.57 15.61
CA GLU A 197 -13.23 20.61 16.51
C GLU A 197 -12.15 21.05 17.50
N ALA A 198 -11.89 22.34 17.62
CA ALA A 198 -10.79 22.87 18.45
C ALA A 198 -10.87 22.41 19.91
N SER A 199 -12.09 22.37 20.49
CA SER A 199 -12.33 21.89 21.83
C SER A 199 -12.03 20.41 22.01
N CYS A 200 -12.37 19.59 21.01
CA CYS A 200 -12.08 18.16 21.01
C CYS A 200 -10.58 17.90 20.80
N GLN A 201 -9.93 18.69 19.95
CA GLN A 201 -8.48 18.57 19.71
C GLN A 201 -7.65 18.88 20.96
N GLU A 202 -8.07 19.88 21.78
CA GLU A 202 -7.38 20.17 23.03
C GLU A 202 -7.42 18.99 23.99
N LEU A 203 -8.60 18.36 24.13
CA LEU A 203 -8.78 17.15 24.92
C LEU A 203 -7.94 15.98 24.35
N ASN A 204 -7.88 15.84 23.03
CA ASN A 204 -7.19 14.75 22.35
C ASN A 204 -5.66 14.83 22.45
N LYS A 205 -5.08 16.00 22.80
CA LYS A 205 -3.63 16.12 23.05
C LYS A 205 -3.14 15.18 24.17
N HIS A 206 -3.99 14.88 25.14
CA HIS A 206 -3.68 14.04 26.30
C HIS A 206 -4.38 12.66 26.25
N ALA A 207 -5.05 12.37 25.15
CA ALA A 207 -5.71 11.08 24.97
C ALA A 207 -4.69 9.93 24.86
N PRO A 208 -5.02 8.72 25.30
CA PRO A 208 -4.22 7.53 25.07
C PRO A 208 -3.90 7.37 23.59
N ARG A 209 -2.71 6.86 23.26
CA ARG A 209 -2.29 6.60 21.89
C ARG A 209 -2.40 5.11 21.60
N SER A 210 -2.86 4.73 20.41
CA SER A 210 -2.96 3.31 20.02
C SER A 210 -1.63 2.56 20.15
N MET A 211 -0.53 3.24 19.84
CA MET A 211 0.83 2.69 19.91
C MET A 211 1.24 2.20 21.31
N ASP A 212 0.69 2.78 22.38
CA ASP A 212 1.01 2.41 23.77
C ASP A 212 0.40 1.06 24.16
N PHE A 213 -0.55 0.53 23.36
CA PHE A 213 -1.29 -0.71 23.60
C PHE A 213 -0.99 -1.82 22.60
N LEU A 214 -0.04 -1.63 21.71
CA LEU A 214 0.34 -2.64 20.73
C LEU A 214 0.87 -3.92 21.41
N SER A 215 0.54 -5.06 20.82
CA SER A 215 1.22 -6.31 21.13
C SER A 215 2.69 -6.21 20.70
N GLU A 216 3.54 -7.08 21.24
CA GLU A 216 4.96 -7.11 20.87
C GLU A 216 5.14 -7.33 19.35
N THR A 217 4.31 -8.17 18.75
CA THR A 217 4.34 -8.43 17.31
C THR A 217 3.96 -7.20 16.50
N SER A 218 2.87 -6.52 16.88
CA SER A 218 2.42 -5.31 16.18
C SER A 218 3.38 -4.14 16.37
N ARG A 219 4.00 -4.03 17.55
CA ARG A 219 5.03 -3.03 17.83
C ARG A 219 6.23 -3.21 16.93
N ARG A 220 6.78 -4.44 16.88
CA ARG A 220 7.92 -4.77 16.02
C ARG A 220 7.60 -4.54 14.54
N HIS A 221 6.38 -4.89 14.10
CA HIS A 221 5.94 -4.61 12.74
C HIS A 221 5.99 -3.11 12.40
N LEU A 222 5.46 -2.25 13.29
CA LEU A 222 5.52 -0.81 13.09
C LEU A 222 6.95 -0.28 13.10
N GLU A 223 7.78 -0.71 14.05
CA GLU A 223 9.20 -0.33 14.14
C GLU A 223 9.94 -0.65 12.84
N GLU A 224 9.75 -1.84 12.29
CA GLU A 224 10.34 -2.23 11.00
C GLU A 224 9.81 -1.39 9.83
N VAL A 225 8.51 -1.01 9.81
CA VAL A 225 8.00 -0.07 8.80
C VAL A 225 8.70 1.27 8.88
N LEU A 226 8.86 1.82 10.10
CA LEU A 226 9.54 3.11 10.29
C LEU A 226 11.02 3.04 9.88
N GLU A 227 11.70 1.92 10.17
CA GLU A 227 13.08 1.69 9.74
C GLU A 227 13.23 1.70 8.20
N TYR A 228 12.25 1.16 7.46
CA TYR A 228 12.20 1.32 5.99
C TYR A 228 12.08 2.78 5.58
N LEU A 229 11.19 3.54 6.22
CA LEU A 229 10.98 4.95 5.88
C LEU A 229 12.25 5.78 6.15
N GLU A 230 12.93 5.53 7.26
CA GLU A 230 14.21 6.17 7.61
C GLU A 230 15.31 5.83 6.60
N THR A 231 15.47 4.54 6.27
CA THR A 231 16.44 4.07 5.28
C THR A 231 16.22 4.70 3.91
N LEU A 232 14.97 4.85 3.50
CA LEU A 232 14.57 5.47 2.24
C LEU A 232 14.54 7.01 2.32
N LYS A 233 14.81 7.59 3.50
CA LYS A 233 14.73 9.03 3.76
C LYS A 233 13.35 9.61 3.41
N ILE A 234 12.30 8.86 3.70
CA ILE A 234 10.92 9.29 3.51
C ILE A 234 10.48 10.04 4.77
N PRO A 235 10.12 11.32 4.69
CA PRO A 235 9.63 12.07 5.84
C PRO A 235 8.28 11.50 6.29
N TYR A 236 8.16 11.28 7.60
CA TYR A 236 6.92 10.79 8.21
C TYR A 236 6.60 11.48 9.53
N VAL A 237 5.34 11.43 9.92
CA VAL A 237 4.82 11.91 11.20
C VAL A 237 3.87 10.86 11.76
N ILE A 238 3.97 10.59 13.07
CA ILE A 238 2.99 9.75 13.76
C ILE A 238 1.69 10.54 13.96
N ASN A 239 0.59 10.05 13.42
CA ASN A 239 -0.72 10.67 13.58
C ASN A 239 -1.68 9.77 14.36
N ASN A 240 -1.85 10.03 15.66
CA ASN A 240 -2.70 9.24 16.56
C ASN A 240 -4.20 9.28 16.20
N SER A 241 -4.64 10.27 15.41
CA SER A 241 -6.03 10.40 14.95
C SER A 241 -6.31 9.56 13.71
N LEU A 242 -5.28 8.95 13.10
CA LEU A 242 -5.41 8.10 11.93
C LEU A 242 -5.72 6.67 12.38
N ILE A 243 -7.00 6.31 12.44
CA ILE A 243 -7.48 5.04 12.99
C ILE A 243 -8.00 4.09 11.92
N GLY A 244 -8.63 4.60 10.87
CA GLY A 244 -9.26 3.80 9.82
C GLY A 244 -10.54 3.08 10.28
N ASN A 245 -11.10 2.30 9.37
CA ASN A 245 -12.30 1.53 9.67
C ASN A 245 -11.94 0.27 10.48
N ARG A 246 -12.33 0.24 11.76
CA ARG A 246 -12.01 -0.83 12.71
C ARG A 246 -12.64 -2.17 12.38
N SER A 247 -13.67 -2.18 11.53
CA SER A 247 -14.34 -3.43 11.14
C SER A 247 -13.43 -4.34 10.30
N TYR A 248 -12.48 -3.77 9.57
CA TYR A 248 -11.59 -4.56 8.71
C TYR A 248 -10.12 -4.13 8.73
N CYS A 249 -9.81 -2.89 9.11
CA CYS A 249 -8.42 -2.42 9.24
C CYS A 249 -7.71 -3.08 10.43
N THR A 250 -6.44 -3.36 10.26
CA THR A 250 -5.53 -3.92 11.29
C THR A 250 -4.13 -3.35 11.10
N GLU A 251 -3.31 -3.45 12.13
CA GLU A 251 -1.89 -3.06 12.08
C GLU A 251 -1.70 -1.63 11.57
N THR A 252 -1.04 -1.48 10.44
CA THR A 252 -0.61 -0.19 9.91
C THR A 252 -1.69 0.50 9.08
N ILE A 253 -1.86 1.79 9.36
CA ILE A 253 -2.60 2.73 8.50
C ILE A 253 -1.70 3.92 8.22
N PHE A 254 -1.73 4.43 7.00
CA PHE A 254 -0.94 5.59 6.61
C PHE A 254 -1.66 6.46 5.58
N ALA A 255 -1.30 7.74 5.55
CA ALA A 255 -1.76 8.68 4.55
C ALA A 255 -0.57 9.37 3.86
N LEU A 256 -0.72 9.65 2.57
CA LEU A 256 0.21 10.45 1.78
C LEU A 256 -0.35 11.86 1.69
N VAL A 257 0.32 12.81 2.33
CA VAL A 257 -0.21 14.15 2.61
C VAL A 257 0.71 15.23 2.06
N ASP A 258 0.12 16.36 1.66
CA ASP A 258 0.88 17.53 1.20
C ASP A 258 1.75 18.11 2.34
N GLY A 259 3.03 18.30 2.05
CA GLY A 259 4.01 18.81 3.02
C GLY A 259 3.95 20.30 3.31
N VAL A 260 3.06 21.06 2.69
CA VAL A 260 3.11 22.53 2.69
C VAL A 260 2.67 23.17 4.02
N SER A 261 1.94 22.46 4.88
CA SER A 261 1.48 23.06 6.15
C SER A 261 1.47 22.09 7.32
N GLN A 262 2.54 22.08 8.10
CA GLN A 262 2.54 21.40 9.41
C GLN A 262 1.72 22.15 10.48
N THR A 263 1.40 23.42 10.24
CA THR A 263 0.76 24.30 11.23
C THR A 263 -0.76 24.42 11.08
N ASP A 264 -1.31 24.15 9.89
CA ASP A 264 -2.75 24.24 9.62
C ASP A 264 -3.26 22.96 8.96
N LYS A 265 -3.62 21.99 9.80
CA LYS A 265 -4.14 20.68 9.35
C LYS A 265 -5.43 20.80 8.52
N SER A 266 -6.20 21.89 8.66
CA SER A 266 -7.43 22.09 7.89
C SER A 266 -7.17 22.34 6.41
N LYS A 267 -5.95 22.72 6.04
CA LYS A 267 -5.52 22.98 4.65
C LYS A 267 -4.67 21.87 4.05
N GLN A 268 -4.34 20.85 4.83
CA GLN A 268 -3.60 19.69 4.33
C GLN A 268 -4.46 18.91 3.33
N ARG A 269 -3.83 18.52 2.21
CA ARG A 269 -4.47 17.70 1.21
C ARG A 269 -3.97 16.27 1.31
N VAL A 270 -4.88 15.33 1.53
CA VAL A 270 -4.60 13.91 1.47
C VAL A 270 -4.67 13.44 0.01
N TYR A 271 -3.60 12.84 -0.48
CA TYR A 271 -3.51 12.28 -1.83
C TYR A 271 -3.70 10.79 -1.86
N GLY A 272 -3.48 10.10 -0.75
CA GLY A 272 -3.64 8.66 -0.68
C GLY A 272 -3.78 8.16 0.73
N ILE A 273 -4.50 7.05 0.88
CA ILE A 273 -4.65 6.36 2.16
C ILE A 273 -4.35 4.88 1.94
N GLY A 274 -3.48 4.35 2.79
CA GLY A 274 -3.13 2.94 2.80
C GLY A 274 -3.52 2.27 4.11
N VAL A 275 -4.06 1.07 4.00
CA VAL A 275 -4.52 0.28 5.16
C VAL A 275 -4.14 -1.18 5.02
N ARG A 276 -3.75 -1.79 6.13
CA ARG A 276 -3.65 -3.24 6.25
C ARG A 276 -4.99 -3.79 6.71
N TYR A 277 -5.42 -4.92 6.12
CA TYR A 277 -6.73 -5.53 6.36
C TYR A 277 -6.63 -7.05 6.52
N ASN A 278 -5.76 -7.48 7.42
CA ASN A 278 -5.61 -8.89 7.80
C ASN A 278 -6.92 -9.38 8.45
N GLY A 279 -7.30 -10.62 8.16
CA GLY A 279 -8.52 -11.22 8.71
C GLY A 279 -9.80 -10.89 7.95
N LEU A 280 -9.80 -10.00 6.95
CA LEU A 280 -10.97 -9.75 6.10
C LEU A 280 -11.40 -11.01 5.35
N ALA A 281 -10.47 -11.74 4.76
CA ALA A 281 -10.74 -13.00 4.08
C ALA A 281 -11.44 -14.03 5.00
N LYS A 282 -10.98 -14.13 6.26
CA LYS A 282 -11.60 -15.03 7.25
C LYS A 282 -13.03 -14.58 7.61
N ARG A 283 -13.26 -13.27 7.74
CA ARG A 283 -14.63 -12.73 7.99
C ARG A 283 -15.58 -13.01 6.83
N LEU A 284 -15.06 -13.05 5.61
CA LEU A 284 -15.80 -13.43 4.41
C LEU A 284 -16.02 -14.95 4.27
N GLY A 285 -15.56 -15.76 5.23
CA GLY A 285 -15.70 -17.20 5.20
C GLY A 285 -14.78 -17.92 4.22
N MET A 286 -13.72 -17.25 3.75
CA MET A 286 -12.73 -17.86 2.85
C MET A 286 -11.94 -18.95 3.57
N LYS A 287 -11.58 -20.02 2.85
CA LYS A 287 -10.86 -21.17 3.42
C LYS A 287 -9.46 -20.82 3.93
N LYS A 288 -8.81 -19.85 3.32
CA LYS A 288 -7.48 -19.39 3.71
C LYS A 288 -7.57 -17.96 4.24
N ASP A 289 -6.88 -17.71 5.35
CA ASP A 289 -6.64 -16.33 5.78
C ASP A 289 -5.64 -15.68 4.84
N ILE A 290 -6.02 -14.54 4.26
CA ILE A 290 -5.21 -13.81 3.30
C ILE A 290 -4.88 -12.47 3.92
N GLN A 291 -3.61 -12.27 4.17
CA GLN A 291 -3.14 -10.97 4.62
C GLN A 291 -3.14 -10.00 3.46
N GLY A 292 -3.71 -8.83 3.67
CA GLY A 292 -3.83 -7.81 2.65
C GLY A 292 -3.41 -6.44 3.15
N ILE A 293 -2.82 -5.69 2.24
CA ILE A 293 -2.57 -4.26 2.41
C ILE A 293 -2.79 -3.57 1.08
N GLY A 294 -3.44 -2.41 1.11
CA GLY A 294 -3.70 -1.63 -0.10
C GLY A 294 -3.46 -0.15 0.12
N LEU A 295 -3.20 0.54 -0.97
CA LEU A 295 -3.08 2.00 -1.05
C LEU A 295 -4.00 2.51 -2.15
N SER A 296 -4.93 3.38 -1.79
CA SER A 296 -5.76 4.14 -2.73
C SER A 296 -5.17 5.53 -2.92
N LEU A 297 -4.97 5.94 -4.17
CA LEU A 297 -4.40 7.22 -4.55
C LEU A 297 -5.40 8.04 -5.36
N LEU A 298 -5.51 9.31 -5.02
CA LEU A 298 -6.18 10.31 -5.83
C LEU A 298 -5.17 10.87 -6.84
N ILE A 299 -5.32 10.48 -8.09
CA ILE A 299 -4.53 11.01 -9.20
C ILE A 299 -5.24 12.23 -9.77
N LYS A 300 -4.50 13.18 -10.33
CA LYS A 300 -4.99 14.47 -10.82
C LYS A 300 -6.28 14.34 -11.64
N ASN A 301 -7.18 15.28 -11.46
CA ASN A 301 -8.39 15.38 -12.27
C ASN A 301 -8.03 15.36 -13.76
N GLY A 302 -8.46 14.32 -14.45
CA GLY A 302 -8.16 14.15 -15.86
C GLY A 302 -8.78 15.24 -16.72
N THR A 303 -7.98 16.23 -17.06
CA THR A 303 -8.12 16.86 -18.37
C THR A 303 -7.49 15.90 -19.37
N ASN A 304 -8.21 15.60 -20.40
CA ASN A 304 -7.99 14.75 -21.56
C ASN A 304 -6.57 14.53 -22.14
N ASP A 305 -5.50 14.59 -21.37
CA ASP A 305 -4.16 14.19 -21.79
C ASP A 305 -3.96 12.65 -21.73
N LEU A 306 -5.01 11.91 -22.13
CA LEU A 306 -4.96 10.49 -22.45
C LEU A 306 -4.04 10.17 -23.64
N ARG A 307 -3.36 11.18 -24.20
CA ARG A 307 -2.36 11.02 -25.26
C ARG A 307 -0.94 10.89 -24.70
N ASP A 308 -0.77 10.59 -23.41
CA ASP A 308 0.52 10.16 -22.93
C ASP A 308 0.89 8.89 -23.69
N THR A 309 1.86 9.06 -24.57
CA THR A 309 2.45 8.02 -25.39
C THR A 309 2.66 6.78 -24.55
N LEU A 310 1.82 5.77 -24.79
CA LEU A 310 1.91 4.46 -24.21
C LEU A 310 3.32 3.92 -24.46
N LYS A 311 4.17 3.98 -23.44
CA LYS A 311 5.54 3.50 -23.57
C LYS A 311 5.53 2.00 -23.37
N LYS A 312 6.04 1.29 -24.33
CA LYS A 312 6.23 -0.15 -24.22
C LYS A 312 7.28 -0.43 -23.16
N ILE A 313 6.88 -1.04 -22.04
CA ILE A 313 7.83 -1.51 -21.03
C ILE A 313 8.53 -2.75 -21.60
N LYS A 314 9.84 -2.71 -21.62
CA LYS A 314 10.65 -3.85 -22.07
C LYS A 314 10.48 -5.03 -21.11
N ARG A 315 10.63 -6.24 -21.65
CA ARG A 315 10.67 -7.45 -20.81
C ARG A 315 11.89 -7.37 -19.88
N PRO A 316 11.74 -7.66 -18.56
CA PRO A 316 12.87 -7.69 -17.64
C PRO A 316 13.94 -8.69 -18.09
N ILE A 317 15.18 -8.26 -18.11
CA ILE A 317 16.36 -9.11 -18.37
C ILE A 317 17.04 -9.57 -17.09
N ALA A 318 16.61 -9.04 -15.95
CA ALA A 318 17.20 -9.37 -14.67
C ALA A 318 16.11 -9.64 -13.62
N SER A 319 16.44 -10.53 -12.69
CA SER A 319 15.71 -10.77 -11.46
C SER A 319 16.51 -10.24 -10.29
N PHE A 320 15.83 -9.76 -9.23
CA PHE A 320 16.49 -9.27 -8.02
C PHE A 320 16.20 -10.19 -6.83
N VAL A 321 17.26 -10.53 -6.10
CA VAL A 321 17.26 -11.39 -4.91
C VAL A 321 17.96 -10.65 -3.77
N GLN A 322 17.34 -10.62 -2.59
CA GLN A 322 17.92 -10.05 -1.37
C GLN A 322 18.07 -11.12 -0.29
N LEU A 323 19.16 -11.05 0.48
CA LEU A 323 19.53 -12.01 1.52
C LEU A 323 19.84 -11.31 2.84
N GLY A 324 18.93 -11.45 3.80
CA GLY A 324 19.05 -10.85 5.14
C GLY A 324 18.29 -9.53 5.28
N SER A 325 18.18 -9.04 6.52
CA SER A 325 17.42 -7.85 6.88
C SER A 325 17.99 -6.59 6.25
N GLU A 326 19.31 -6.41 6.31
CA GLU A 326 19.99 -5.23 5.78
C GLU A 326 19.81 -5.07 4.27
N SER A 327 19.91 -6.18 3.52
CA SER A 327 19.68 -6.16 2.06
C SER A 327 18.21 -5.93 1.72
N LYS A 328 17.31 -6.40 2.57
CA LYS A 328 15.89 -6.18 2.41
C LYS A 328 15.52 -4.70 2.61
N LEU A 329 16.10 -4.03 3.60
CA LEU A 329 15.96 -2.58 3.81
C LEU A 329 16.45 -1.78 2.61
N MET A 330 17.56 -2.18 1.99
CA MET A 330 18.14 -1.48 0.83
C MET A 330 17.45 -1.82 -0.51
N SER A 331 16.59 -2.85 -0.54
CA SER A 331 16.01 -3.36 -1.79
C SER A 331 15.19 -2.32 -2.55
N LEU A 332 14.42 -1.50 -1.85
CA LEU A 332 13.59 -0.47 -2.47
C LEU A 332 14.43 0.68 -3.08
N ASP A 333 15.62 0.99 -2.53
CA ASP A 333 16.56 1.93 -3.15
C ASP A 333 17.11 1.38 -4.47
N VAL A 334 17.44 0.07 -4.50
CA VAL A 334 17.86 -0.60 -5.75
C VAL A 334 16.79 -0.50 -6.82
N ILE A 335 15.54 -0.81 -6.47
CA ILE A 335 14.40 -0.74 -7.39
C ILE A 335 14.20 0.68 -7.90
N GLU A 336 14.27 1.67 -7.03
CA GLU A 336 14.05 3.07 -7.40
C GLU A 336 15.13 3.58 -8.37
N ARG A 337 16.39 3.23 -8.14
CA ARG A 337 17.51 3.54 -9.07
C ARG A 337 17.30 2.93 -10.45
N LEU A 338 16.90 1.65 -10.51
CA LEU A 338 16.66 0.97 -11.78
C LEU A 338 15.38 1.46 -12.47
N ARG A 339 14.34 1.81 -11.72
CA ARG A 339 13.13 2.46 -12.23
C ARG A 339 13.47 3.79 -12.92
N HIS A 340 14.25 4.65 -12.27
CA HIS A 340 14.70 5.91 -12.86
C HIS A 340 15.52 5.68 -14.16
N ALA A 341 16.27 4.61 -14.21
CA ALA A 341 17.01 4.19 -15.41
C ALA A 341 16.13 3.49 -16.46
N LYS A 342 14.83 3.24 -16.16
CA LYS A 342 13.86 2.50 -16.98
C LYS A 342 14.26 1.05 -17.24
N ILE A 343 14.82 0.39 -16.24
CA ILE A 343 15.24 -1.01 -16.28
C ILE A 343 14.27 -1.80 -15.40
N PRO A 344 13.36 -2.58 -15.99
CA PRO A 344 12.41 -3.41 -15.24
C PRO A 344 13.10 -4.65 -14.66
N LEU A 345 12.60 -5.10 -13.50
CA LEU A 345 13.07 -6.27 -12.79
C LEU A 345 11.94 -7.24 -12.46
N TYR A 346 12.26 -8.52 -12.36
CA TYR A 346 11.42 -9.46 -11.62
C TYR A 346 11.83 -9.44 -10.14
N LEU A 347 10.85 -9.28 -9.27
CA LEU A 347 11.02 -9.04 -7.84
C LEU A 347 10.40 -10.15 -6.99
N SER A 348 11.01 -10.43 -5.84
CA SER A 348 10.47 -11.36 -4.84
C SER A 348 10.68 -10.82 -3.41
N LEU A 349 10.32 -9.56 -3.17
CA LEU A 349 10.65 -8.82 -1.94
C LEU A 349 10.04 -9.40 -0.67
N ALA A 350 8.83 -9.95 -0.75
CA ALA A 350 8.13 -10.48 0.42
C ALA A 350 8.61 -11.87 0.87
N LYS A 351 9.57 -12.47 0.17
CA LYS A 351 10.13 -13.79 0.53
C LYS A 351 11.50 -13.62 1.20
N ASP A 352 11.68 -14.28 2.35
CA ASP A 352 12.91 -14.15 3.13
C ASP A 352 13.95 -15.23 2.76
N ARG A 353 13.49 -16.43 2.43
CA ARG A 353 14.37 -17.55 2.13
C ARG A 353 14.86 -17.53 0.68
N LEU A 354 16.19 -17.66 0.49
CA LEU A 354 16.80 -17.70 -0.86
C LEU A 354 16.11 -18.69 -1.79
N GLY A 355 15.90 -19.93 -1.36
CA GLY A 355 15.25 -20.96 -2.18
C GLY A 355 13.85 -20.54 -2.64
N ALA A 356 13.05 -19.90 -1.80
CA ALA A 356 11.74 -19.40 -2.15
C ALA A 356 11.79 -18.24 -3.15
N GLN A 357 12.80 -17.36 -3.03
CA GLN A 357 13.01 -16.28 -3.99
C GLN A 357 13.44 -16.83 -5.34
N VAL A 358 14.46 -17.70 -5.37
CA VAL A 358 14.99 -18.33 -6.57
C VAL A 358 13.87 -19.08 -7.30
N SER A 359 13.13 -19.97 -6.62
CA SER A 359 12.00 -20.69 -7.24
C SER A 359 10.93 -19.78 -7.83
N SER A 360 10.72 -18.59 -7.25
CA SER A 360 9.73 -17.64 -7.77
C SER A 360 10.18 -16.93 -9.05
N ILE A 361 11.50 -16.75 -9.23
CA ILE A 361 12.08 -16.02 -10.36
C ILE A 361 12.59 -16.93 -11.47
N GLU A 362 12.93 -18.20 -11.18
CA GLU A 362 13.43 -19.18 -12.18
C GLU A 362 12.50 -19.33 -13.37
N ARG A 363 11.19 -19.32 -13.14
CA ARG A 363 10.16 -19.42 -14.19
C ARG A 363 10.25 -18.32 -15.26
N PHE A 364 10.91 -17.20 -14.95
CA PHE A 364 11.04 -16.08 -15.89
C PHE A 364 12.25 -16.22 -16.80
N HIS A 365 13.17 -17.16 -16.51
CA HIS A 365 14.36 -17.45 -17.31
C HIS A 365 15.15 -16.18 -17.69
N THR A 366 15.36 -15.29 -16.70
CA THR A 366 16.12 -14.07 -16.93
C THR A 366 17.59 -14.39 -17.19
N PRO A 367 18.26 -13.69 -18.13
CA PRO A 367 19.68 -13.90 -18.38
C PRO A 367 20.57 -13.43 -17.22
N TYR A 368 20.09 -12.53 -16.38
CA TYR A 368 20.84 -11.98 -15.26
C TYR A 368 20.09 -12.11 -13.93
N VAL A 369 20.85 -12.23 -12.84
CA VAL A 369 20.36 -12.13 -11.47
C VAL A 369 21.16 -11.08 -10.73
N ILE A 370 20.49 -10.11 -10.15
CA ILE A 370 21.07 -9.13 -9.24
C ILE A 370 20.90 -9.68 -7.82
N VAL A 371 21.98 -9.82 -7.08
CA VAL A 371 21.98 -10.36 -5.71
C VAL A 371 22.52 -9.30 -4.77
N MET A 372 21.80 -9.07 -3.67
CA MET A 372 22.28 -8.26 -2.54
C MET A 372 22.22 -9.10 -1.27
N GLY A 373 23.38 -9.40 -0.70
CA GLY A 373 23.51 -9.98 0.64
C GLY A 373 23.86 -8.92 1.68
N LYS A 374 24.08 -9.35 2.91
CA LYS A 374 24.44 -8.45 4.01
C LYS A 374 25.69 -7.61 3.72
N LYS A 375 26.73 -8.23 3.17
CA LYS A 375 27.98 -7.55 2.80
C LYS A 375 27.71 -6.46 1.76
N GLU A 376 27.01 -6.80 0.69
CA GLU A 376 26.68 -5.88 -0.40
C GLU A 376 25.81 -4.71 0.09
N ALA A 377 24.88 -4.96 1.02
CA ALA A 377 24.07 -3.91 1.63
C ALA A 377 24.92 -2.88 2.40
N VAL A 378 25.87 -3.36 3.19
CA VAL A 378 26.81 -2.50 3.96
C VAL A 378 27.73 -1.73 3.02
N GLU A 379 28.26 -2.38 1.99
CA GLU A 379 29.17 -1.79 0.99
C GLU A 379 28.44 -0.95 -0.07
N LYS A 380 27.10 -0.85 0.00
CA LYS A 380 26.25 -0.19 -1.02
C LYS A 380 26.54 -0.68 -2.43
N SER A 381 26.60 -1.99 -2.58
CA SER A 381 26.90 -2.69 -3.84
C SER A 381 25.88 -3.81 -4.09
N VAL A 382 25.93 -4.40 -5.28
CA VAL A 382 25.23 -5.63 -5.65
C VAL A 382 26.15 -6.52 -6.46
N ILE A 383 25.86 -7.82 -6.46
CA ILE A 383 26.46 -8.78 -7.38
C ILE A 383 25.51 -8.92 -8.58
N VAL A 384 25.99 -8.65 -9.79
CA VAL A 384 25.28 -8.93 -11.03
C VAL A 384 25.86 -10.21 -11.62
N ARG A 385 25.06 -11.28 -11.62
CA ARG A 385 25.46 -12.61 -12.12
C ARG A 385 24.76 -12.90 -13.44
N LYS A 386 25.52 -13.37 -14.43
CA LYS A 386 25.02 -13.88 -15.68
C LYS A 386 24.72 -15.37 -15.58
N ASN A 387 23.51 -15.79 -15.96
CA ASN A 387 23.06 -17.16 -15.70
C ASN A 387 23.65 -18.23 -16.64
N ASP A 388 24.08 -17.86 -17.85
CA ASP A 388 24.68 -18.78 -18.83
C ASP A 388 26.13 -19.14 -18.54
N THR A 389 26.94 -18.13 -18.15
CA THR A 389 28.38 -18.29 -17.90
C THR A 389 28.76 -18.31 -16.42
N TYR A 390 27.79 -18.05 -15.53
CA TYR A 390 28.01 -17.85 -14.09
C TYR A 390 29.06 -16.78 -13.75
N SER A 391 29.44 -15.95 -14.74
CA SER A 391 30.29 -14.79 -14.46
C SER A 391 29.55 -13.80 -13.59
N GLN A 392 30.26 -13.13 -12.70
CA GLN A 392 29.68 -12.17 -11.76
C GLN A 392 30.59 -10.94 -11.62
N ASP A 393 29.92 -9.79 -11.52
CA ASP A 393 30.56 -8.52 -11.28
C ASP A 393 29.97 -7.90 -10.00
N VAL A 394 30.83 -7.28 -9.18
CA VAL A 394 30.39 -6.47 -8.03
C VAL A 394 30.26 -5.02 -8.52
N VAL A 395 29.04 -4.48 -8.39
CA VAL A 395 28.69 -3.15 -8.92
C VAL A 395 28.18 -2.28 -7.78
N SER A 396 28.77 -1.10 -7.58
CA SER A 396 28.25 -0.13 -6.60
C SER A 396 26.85 0.38 -7.01
N LEU A 397 26.00 0.68 -6.03
CA LEU A 397 24.64 1.18 -6.30
C LEU A 397 24.63 2.46 -7.13
N GLU A 398 25.65 3.29 -7.02
CA GLU A 398 25.80 4.51 -7.81
C GLU A 398 25.97 4.22 -9.30
N LYS A 399 26.71 3.17 -9.64
CA LYS A 399 27.01 2.75 -11.03
C LYS A 399 26.03 1.72 -11.57
N LEU A 400 25.14 1.18 -10.73
CA LEU A 400 24.25 0.08 -11.10
C LEU A 400 23.36 0.42 -12.30
N ALA A 401 22.78 1.60 -12.32
CA ALA A 401 21.91 2.04 -13.40
C ALA A 401 22.65 2.11 -14.75
N GLU A 402 23.85 2.66 -14.75
CA GLU A 402 24.70 2.76 -15.95
C GLU A 402 25.15 1.36 -16.42
N TYR A 403 25.62 0.54 -15.49
CA TYR A 403 26.02 -0.84 -15.76
C TYR A 403 24.90 -1.64 -16.40
N MET A 404 23.69 -1.60 -15.82
CA MET A 404 22.55 -2.36 -16.32
C MET A 404 22.03 -1.81 -17.66
N LYS A 405 22.14 -0.51 -17.96
CA LYS A 405 21.85 0.03 -19.30
C LYS A 405 22.79 -0.54 -20.35
N LYS A 406 24.08 -0.66 -20.04
CA LYS A 406 25.07 -1.29 -20.94
C LYS A 406 24.71 -2.77 -21.16
N VAL A 407 24.46 -3.50 -20.10
CA VAL A 407 24.03 -4.91 -20.15
C VAL A 407 22.75 -5.08 -21.00
N GLU A 408 21.76 -4.21 -20.81
CA GLU A 408 20.52 -4.24 -21.59
C GLU A 408 20.76 -3.97 -23.09
N LYS A 409 21.61 -3.00 -23.40
CA LYS A 409 21.98 -2.68 -24.78
C LYS A 409 22.70 -3.86 -25.45
N ASP A 410 23.65 -4.49 -24.75
CA ASP A 410 24.40 -5.63 -25.26
C ASP A 410 23.51 -6.89 -25.44
N TYR A 411 22.48 -7.03 -24.62
CA TYR A 411 21.53 -8.16 -24.71
C TYR A 411 20.54 -8.01 -25.88
N TRP A 412 19.96 -6.81 -26.06
CA TRP A 412 18.97 -6.55 -27.11
C TRP A 412 19.58 -6.10 -28.43
N GLY A 413 20.86 -5.71 -28.46
CA GLY A 413 21.59 -5.28 -29.66
C GLY A 413 22.18 -6.43 -30.49
N LYS A 414 21.98 -7.66 -30.00
CA LYS A 414 22.27 -8.89 -30.71
C LYS A 414 21.02 -9.37 -31.46
#